data_5d420783a19b6ee925a3ca190383a5cb
#
_entry.id   5d420783a19b6ee925a3ca190383a5cb
#
_cell.length_a   1.000
_cell.length_b   1.000
_cell.length_c   1.000
_cell.angle_alpha   90.00
_cell.angle_beta   90.00
_cell.angle_gamma   90.00
#
_symmetry.space_group_name_H-M   'P 1'
#
loop_
_entity.id
_entity.type
_entity.pdbx_description
1 polymer ?
#
loop_
_entity_poly.entity_id
_entity_poly.type
_entity_poly.pdbx_seq_one_letter_code
_entity_poly.pdbx_strand_id
1 'polypeptide(L)'
;MGYEDNNMKNEMNNDEAVSPVIATILMVAITVVLAGVLYVWASDLANNNQEDSPELYQYTAADHKANTPSSATDDTLFTLQFSRAPKDINWANLAVQIVGADGNPTTCAIGAASGNCNLYQFGSDNLTWEKSEIIHVQENGLALCSAAPCSFSVKISDTRSGVDLTGSSTVVAE
;
A
#
# COMPACT_ATOMS: atom_id res chain seq x y z
N MET A 1 18.29 -91.34 -2.85
CA MET A 1 17.32 -90.77 -1.91
C MET A 1 17.70 -89.27 -1.72
N GLY A 2 16.80 -88.40 -2.03
CA GLY A 2 16.96 -86.97 -1.83
C GLY A 2 16.41 -86.18 -2.99
N TYR A 3 15.11 -86.28 -3.21
CA TYR A 3 14.31 -85.34 -3.91
C TYR A 3 13.82 -84.36 -2.85
N GLU A 4 14.07 -83.09 -3.05
CA GLU A 4 13.30 -81.95 -2.58
C GLU A 4 14.19 -80.72 -2.56
N ASP A 5 13.80 -79.74 -3.30
CA ASP A 5 13.91 -78.33 -3.07
C ASP A 5 14.12 -77.55 -4.38
N ASN A 6 13.18 -77.67 -5.30
CA ASN A 6 13.11 -76.78 -6.44
C ASN A 6 11.83 -75.94 -6.52
N ASN A 7 11.12 -75.78 -5.39
CA ASN A 7 9.80 -75.12 -5.41
C ASN A 7 9.72 -73.80 -4.61
N MET A 8 10.87 -73.25 -4.17
CA MET A 8 10.85 -72.00 -3.41
C MET A 8 11.48 -70.80 -4.15
N LYS A 9 11.72 -70.90 -5.46
CA LYS A 9 12.31 -69.80 -6.23
C LYS A 9 11.34 -69.03 -7.12
N ASN A 10 10.07 -69.43 -7.18
CA ASN A 10 9.11 -68.78 -8.10
C ASN A 10 8.08 -67.87 -7.47
N GLU A 11 8.09 -67.64 -6.15
CA GLU A 11 7.12 -66.77 -5.50
C GLU A 11 7.59 -65.33 -5.19
N MET A 12 8.85 -64.98 -5.52
CA MET A 12 9.36 -63.63 -5.24
C MET A 12 9.44 -62.72 -6.44
N ASN A 13 8.86 -63.08 -7.60
CA ASN A 13 8.90 -62.23 -8.81
C ASN A 13 7.54 -61.60 -9.16
N ASN A 14 6.55 -61.62 -8.25
CA ASN A 14 5.26 -60.95 -8.44
C ASN A 14 5.13 -59.65 -7.64
N ASP A 15 6.20 -59.08 -7.13
CA ASP A 15 6.19 -57.65 -6.82
C ASP A 15 6.20 -56.90 -8.16
N GLU A 16 5.03 -56.81 -8.74
CA GLU A 16 4.81 -56.05 -9.96
C GLU A 16 5.20 -54.61 -9.71
N ALA A 17 6.35 -54.27 -10.21
CA ALA A 17 6.69 -52.92 -10.50
C ALA A 17 5.50 -52.28 -11.22
N VAL A 18 4.86 -51.33 -10.59
CA VAL A 18 3.82 -50.49 -11.18
C VAL A 18 4.19 -50.23 -12.61
N SER A 19 3.34 -50.65 -13.57
CA SER A 19 3.65 -50.61 -14.97
C SER A 19 4.30 -49.25 -15.31
N PRO A 20 5.45 -49.17 -15.99
CA PRO A 20 6.12 -47.91 -16.30
C PRO A 20 5.20 -46.87 -16.94
N VAL A 21 4.16 -47.33 -17.61
CA VAL A 21 3.13 -46.47 -18.23
C VAL A 21 2.26 -45.77 -17.13
N ILE A 22 1.87 -46.50 -16.11
CA ILE A 22 1.07 -45.90 -15.02
C ILE A 22 1.91 -44.90 -14.23
N ALA A 23 3.19 -45.21 -13.99
CA ALA A 23 4.11 -44.29 -13.31
C ALA A 23 4.31 -43.00 -14.09
N THR A 24 4.46 -43.07 -15.40
CA THR A 24 4.60 -41.87 -16.24
C THR A 24 3.33 -41.04 -16.29
N ILE A 25 2.16 -41.66 -16.38
CA ILE A 25 0.87 -40.96 -16.36
C ILE A 25 0.67 -40.24 -15.02
N LEU A 26 0.95 -40.89 -13.91
CA LEU A 26 0.85 -40.27 -12.57
C LEU A 26 1.82 -39.11 -12.43
N MET A 27 3.07 -39.25 -12.89
CA MET A 27 4.07 -38.18 -12.84
C MET A 27 3.60 -36.95 -13.63
N VAL A 28 3.11 -37.15 -14.86
CA VAL A 28 2.61 -36.06 -15.69
C VAL A 28 1.38 -35.40 -15.05
N ALA A 29 0.45 -36.18 -14.52
CA ALA A 29 -0.73 -35.64 -13.85
C ALA A 29 -0.37 -34.75 -12.64
N ILE A 30 0.54 -35.20 -11.79
CA ILE A 30 0.99 -34.43 -10.62
C ILE A 30 1.73 -33.16 -11.06
N THR A 31 2.62 -33.24 -12.06
CA THR A 31 3.37 -32.07 -12.51
C THR A 31 2.49 -31.01 -13.14
N VAL A 32 1.45 -31.37 -13.89
CA VAL A 32 0.49 -30.42 -14.48
C VAL A 32 -0.33 -29.72 -13.39
N VAL A 33 -0.81 -30.47 -12.38
CA VAL A 33 -1.56 -29.88 -11.27
C VAL A 33 -0.68 -28.94 -10.46
N LEU A 34 0.54 -29.33 -10.12
CA LEU A 34 1.48 -28.48 -9.39
C LEU A 34 1.85 -27.22 -10.20
N ALA A 35 2.11 -27.37 -11.49
CA ALA A 35 2.40 -26.23 -12.37
C ALA A 35 1.22 -25.26 -12.44
N GLY A 36 -0.01 -25.75 -12.50
CA GLY A 36 -1.22 -24.94 -12.50
C GLY A 36 -1.38 -24.14 -11.19
N VAL A 37 -1.21 -24.77 -10.05
CA VAL A 37 -1.30 -24.11 -8.75
C VAL A 37 -0.21 -23.06 -8.56
N LEU A 38 1.03 -23.40 -8.93
CA LEU A 38 2.15 -22.44 -8.86
C LEU A 38 1.95 -21.26 -9.81
N TYR A 39 1.41 -21.50 -11.00
CA TYR A 39 1.11 -20.42 -11.94
C TYR A 39 0.07 -19.44 -11.40
N VAL A 40 -1.04 -19.93 -10.84
CA VAL A 40 -2.07 -19.08 -10.24
C VAL A 40 -1.48 -18.28 -9.07
N TRP A 41 -0.75 -18.93 -8.18
CA TRP A 41 -0.13 -18.25 -7.04
C TRP A 41 0.90 -17.18 -7.47
N ALA A 42 1.75 -17.51 -8.44
CA ALA A 42 2.74 -16.57 -8.96
C ALA A 42 2.09 -15.40 -9.71
N SER A 43 0.99 -15.65 -10.42
CA SER A 43 0.21 -14.61 -11.11
C SER A 43 -0.45 -13.66 -10.12
N ASP A 44 -1.04 -14.18 -9.04
CA ASP A 44 -1.64 -13.35 -7.99
C ASP A 44 -0.59 -12.50 -7.27
N LEU A 45 0.59 -13.07 -7.00
CA LEU A 45 1.68 -12.33 -6.38
C LEU A 45 2.22 -11.22 -7.30
N ALA A 46 2.33 -11.48 -8.60
CA ALA A 46 2.77 -10.48 -9.57
C ALA A 46 1.77 -9.34 -9.72
N ASN A 47 0.47 -9.64 -9.76
CA ASN A 47 -0.58 -8.63 -9.89
C ASN A 47 -0.70 -7.77 -8.63
N ASN A 48 -0.64 -8.36 -7.44
CA ASN A 48 -0.73 -7.62 -6.19
C ASN A 48 0.46 -6.68 -5.94
N ASN A 49 1.63 -6.98 -6.49
CA ASN A 49 2.82 -6.13 -6.33
C ASN A 49 2.89 -4.96 -7.34
N GLN A 50 2.12 -5.01 -8.42
CA GLN A 50 2.20 -4.00 -9.49
C GLN A 50 1.24 -2.82 -9.28
N GLU A 51 0.14 -3.02 -8.54
CA GLU A 51 -0.90 -1.98 -8.38
C GLU A 51 -0.66 -1.02 -7.23
N ASP A 52 0.22 -1.34 -6.29
CA ASP A 52 0.43 -0.58 -5.05
C ASP A 52 1.81 0.08 -4.94
N SER A 53 2.52 0.28 -6.05
CA SER A 53 3.79 1.01 -5.97
C SER A 53 3.53 2.48 -5.62
N PRO A 54 4.05 2.99 -4.49
CA PRO A 54 3.86 4.38 -4.09
C PRO A 54 4.43 5.38 -5.10
N GLU A 55 5.38 4.97 -5.92
CA GLU A 55 5.96 5.79 -7.00
C GLU A 55 4.94 6.16 -8.10
N LEU A 56 3.84 5.40 -8.21
CA LEU A 56 2.77 5.70 -9.16
C LEU A 56 1.81 6.79 -8.65
N TYR A 57 1.84 7.07 -7.36
CA TYR A 57 1.04 8.13 -6.78
C TYR A 57 1.80 9.44 -6.79
N GLN A 58 1.16 10.47 -7.33
CA GLN A 58 1.69 11.82 -7.36
C GLN A 58 0.65 12.78 -6.78
N TYR A 59 1.08 13.67 -5.92
CA TYR A 59 0.22 14.68 -5.32
C TYR A 59 0.75 16.09 -5.59
N THR A 60 -0.16 17.05 -5.51
CA THR A 60 0.14 18.47 -5.51
C THR A 60 -0.36 19.10 -4.23
N ALA A 61 0.41 20.01 -3.66
CA ALA A 61 0.00 20.89 -2.59
C ALA A 61 -0.18 22.30 -3.17
N ALA A 62 -1.29 22.94 -2.82
CA ALA A 62 -1.62 24.27 -3.29
C ALA A 62 -2.21 25.10 -2.14
N ASP A 63 -1.95 26.39 -2.15
CA ASP A 63 -2.53 27.34 -1.21
C ASP A 63 -4.06 27.28 -1.20
N HIS A 64 -4.65 27.44 -0.02
CA HIS A 64 -6.09 27.54 0.16
C HIS A 64 -6.55 28.98 0.09
N LYS A 65 -6.68 29.53 -1.11
CA LYS A 65 -6.96 30.94 -1.41
C LYS A 65 -8.17 31.59 -0.71
N ALA A 66 -9.03 30.79 -0.11
CA ALA A 66 -10.22 31.28 0.59
C ALA A 66 -9.98 31.57 2.07
N ASN A 67 -8.82 31.24 2.58
CA ASN A 67 -8.47 31.40 4.00
C ASN A 67 -7.03 31.92 4.11
N THR A 68 -6.85 33.05 4.75
CA THR A 68 -5.53 33.58 5.10
C THR A 68 -5.19 33.12 6.52
N PRO A 69 -4.18 32.28 6.71
CA PRO A 69 -3.81 31.83 8.04
C PRO A 69 -3.51 32.96 9.00
N SER A 70 -3.94 32.82 10.24
CA SER A 70 -3.86 33.81 11.28
C SER A 70 -3.31 33.20 12.59
N SER A 71 -3.50 33.88 13.69
CA SER A 71 -3.20 33.33 15.02
C SER A 71 -4.30 32.39 15.56
N ALA A 72 -5.36 32.13 14.81
CA ALA A 72 -6.34 31.09 15.14
C ALA A 72 -5.68 29.71 15.11
N THR A 73 -6.33 28.71 15.67
CA THR A 73 -5.77 27.37 15.83
C THR A 73 -6.55 26.30 15.04
N ASP A 74 -7.37 26.76 14.10
CA ASP A 74 -8.26 25.96 13.26
C ASP A 74 -8.26 26.41 11.78
N ASP A 75 -7.27 27.20 11.39
CA ASP A 75 -7.14 27.69 10.02
C ASP A 75 -6.80 26.56 9.04
N THR A 76 -7.36 26.66 7.82
CA THR A 76 -6.94 25.83 6.71
C THR A 76 -5.69 26.42 6.09
N LEU A 77 -4.61 25.65 6.11
CA LEU A 77 -3.31 26.10 5.63
C LEU A 77 -3.18 25.97 4.11
N PHE A 78 -3.46 24.79 3.59
CA PHE A 78 -3.35 24.48 2.17
C PHE A 78 -4.17 23.24 1.81
N THR A 79 -4.17 22.90 0.54
CA THR A 79 -4.89 21.74 0.02
C THR A 79 -3.93 20.73 -0.62
N LEU A 80 -4.31 19.45 -0.52
CA LEU A 80 -3.64 18.34 -1.19
C LEU A 80 -4.60 17.70 -2.19
N GLN A 81 -4.10 17.34 -3.36
CA GLN A 81 -4.85 16.63 -4.39
C GLN A 81 -3.93 15.66 -5.12
N PHE A 82 -4.45 14.50 -5.51
CA PHE A 82 -3.71 13.65 -6.44
C PHE A 82 -3.65 14.28 -7.83
N SER A 83 -2.45 14.46 -8.34
CA SER A 83 -2.20 14.76 -9.76
C SER A 83 -2.18 13.50 -10.60
N ARG A 84 -1.80 12.37 -9.96
CA ARG A 84 -1.84 11.04 -10.55
C ARG A 84 -2.07 10.00 -9.45
N ALA A 85 -3.06 9.14 -9.65
CA ALA A 85 -3.30 7.99 -8.78
C ALA A 85 -3.86 6.83 -9.63
N PRO A 86 -3.31 5.64 -9.55
CA PRO A 86 -3.86 4.47 -10.24
C PRO A 86 -5.19 4.03 -9.65
N LYS A 87 -5.35 4.14 -8.35
CA LYS A 87 -6.58 3.84 -7.59
C LYS A 87 -6.66 4.71 -6.33
N ASP A 88 -7.78 4.65 -5.63
CA ASP A 88 -7.95 5.29 -4.34
C ASP A 88 -7.09 4.58 -3.28
N ILE A 89 -6.56 5.32 -2.32
CA ILE A 89 -5.66 4.78 -1.31
C ILE A 89 -6.27 4.93 0.08
N ASN A 90 -6.15 3.89 0.90
CA ASN A 90 -6.68 3.93 2.26
C ASN A 90 -5.77 4.78 3.16
N TRP A 91 -6.37 5.69 3.94
CA TRP A 91 -5.65 6.55 4.89
C TRP A 91 -4.83 5.78 5.92
N ALA A 92 -5.24 4.59 6.31
CA ALA A 92 -4.46 3.73 7.22
C ALA A 92 -3.07 3.34 6.67
N ASN A 93 -2.89 3.47 5.35
CA ASN A 93 -1.64 3.17 4.67
C ASN A 93 -0.79 4.43 4.37
N LEU A 94 -1.26 5.61 4.80
CA LEU A 94 -0.57 6.87 4.55
C LEU A 94 -0.12 7.52 5.87
N ALA A 95 1.07 8.08 5.85
CA ALA A 95 1.54 9.01 6.86
C ALA A 95 1.79 10.36 6.21
N VAL A 96 1.05 11.39 6.62
CA VAL A 96 1.22 12.75 6.15
C VAL A 96 1.95 13.55 7.21
N GLN A 97 3.07 14.14 6.84
CA GLN A 97 3.87 15.01 7.71
C GLN A 97 4.07 16.36 7.04
N ILE A 98 3.98 17.41 7.84
CA ILE A 98 4.30 18.77 7.44
C ILE A 98 5.37 19.33 8.36
N VAL A 99 6.25 20.15 7.80
CA VAL A 99 7.29 20.87 8.54
C VAL A 99 7.15 22.34 8.24
N GLY A 100 6.83 23.11 9.24
CA GLY A 100 6.75 24.58 9.15
C GLY A 100 8.12 25.26 9.35
N ALA A 101 8.09 26.56 9.56
CA ALA A 101 9.28 27.38 9.76
C ALA A 101 10.08 27.02 11.04
N ASP A 102 9.43 26.39 12.01
CA ASP A 102 10.05 25.94 13.26
C ASP A 102 10.94 24.70 13.07
N GLY A 103 10.87 24.06 11.88
CA GLY A 103 11.64 22.86 11.54
C GLY A 103 11.18 21.56 12.20
N ASN A 104 10.10 21.60 12.99
CA ASN A 104 9.58 20.41 13.65
C ASN A 104 8.55 19.70 12.78
N PRO A 105 8.66 18.37 12.58
CA PRO A 105 7.68 17.62 11.83
C PRO A 105 6.40 17.46 12.64
N THR A 106 5.28 17.86 12.06
CA THR A 106 3.93 17.66 12.59
C THR A 106 3.23 16.60 11.74
N THR A 107 2.73 15.55 12.39
CA THR A 107 1.95 14.50 11.71
C THR A 107 0.49 14.92 11.65
N CYS A 108 -0.08 14.86 10.44
CA CYS A 108 -1.49 15.11 10.19
C CYS A 108 -2.26 13.80 10.13
N ALA A 109 -3.47 13.77 10.66
CA ALA A 109 -4.35 12.61 10.63
C ALA A 109 -5.74 12.99 10.10
N ILE A 110 -6.37 12.06 9.39
CA ILE A 110 -7.72 12.25 8.84
C ILE A 110 -8.76 12.29 9.96
N GLY A 111 -9.60 13.33 9.95
CA GLY A 111 -10.69 13.46 10.93
C GLY A 111 -10.21 13.51 12.39
N ALA A 112 -8.97 13.94 12.64
CA ALA A 112 -8.39 13.90 13.98
C ALA A 112 -9.10 14.84 14.95
N ALA A 113 -9.57 14.30 16.05
CA ALA A 113 -10.10 15.09 17.17
C ALA A 113 -8.98 15.63 18.09
N SER A 114 -7.74 15.14 17.90
CA SER A 114 -6.57 15.51 18.70
C SER A 114 -5.32 15.51 17.82
N GLY A 115 -4.34 16.33 18.18
CA GLY A 115 -3.13 16.56 17.39
C GLY A 115 -3.08 17.98 16.86
N ASN A 116 -1.97 18.40 16.31
CA ASN A 116 -1.78 19.78 15.87
C ASN A 116 -2.13 20.00 14.39
N CYS A 117 -2.43 18.92 13.66
CA CYS A 117 -2.76 18.96 12.24
C CYS A 117 -3.85 17.95 11.93
N ASN A 118 -4.88 18.42 11.25
CA ASN A 118 -6.01 17.62 10.79
C ASN A 118 -6.10 17.64 9.26
N LEU A 119 -6.41 16.47 8.68
CA LEU A 119 -6.79 16.34 7.29
C LEU A 119 -8.31 16.31 7.20
N TYR A 120 -8.87 17.29 6.54
CA TYR A 120 -10.30 17.39 6.37
C TYR A 120 -10.71 17.01 4.94
N GLN A 121 -11.62 16.07 4.85
CA GLN A 121 -12.13 15.49 3.61
C GLN A 121 -13.61 15.84 3.48
N PHE A 122 -14.00 16.45 2.35
CA PHE A 122 -15.41 16.69 2.02
C PHE A 122 -15.99 15.45 1.36
N GLY A 123 -16.59 14.56 2.13
CA GLY A 123 -17.14 13.33 1.58
C GLY A 123 -17.94 12.54 2.61
N SER A 124 -18.42 11.39 2.19
CA SER A 124 -19.22 10.50 3.02
C SER A 124 -18.38 9.55 3.87
N ASP A 125 -17.10 9.40 3.56
CA ASP A 125 -16.18 8.56 4.34
C ASP A 125 -14.80 9.21 4.50
N ASN A 126 -14.12 8.86 5.58
CA ASN A 126 -12.74 9.24 5.87
C ASN A 126 -11.80 8.02 5.81
N LEU A 127 -12.14 7.02 5.01
CA LEU A 127 -11.39 5.77 4.92
C LEU A 127 -10.38 5.79 3.78
N THR A 128 -10.75 6.42 2.66
CA THR A 128 -9.93 6.45 1.45
C THR A 128 -9.73 7.86 0.94
N TRP A 129 -8.57 8.11 0.35
CA TRP A 129 -8.32 9.31 -0.46
C TRP A 129 -8.58 8.97 -1.92
N GLU A 130 -9.64 9.56 -2.47
CA GLU A 130 -10.06 9.33 -3.86
C GLU A 130 -9.24 10.19 -4.84
N LYS A 131 -9.12 9.72 -6.07
CA LYS A 131 -8.29 10.35 -7.11
C LYS A 131 -8.64 11.81 -7.43
N SER A 132 -9.90 12.17 -7.33
CA SER A 132 -10.40 13.52 -7.66
C SER A 132 -10.61 14.41 -6.45
N GLU A 133 -10.35 13.89 -5.28
CA GLU A 133 -10.69 14.56 -4.03
C GLU A 133 -9.61 15.53 -3.56
N ILE A 134 -10.07 16.67 -3.05
CA ILE A 134 -9.22 17.69 -2.45
C ILE A 134 -9.27 17.53 -0.94
N ILE A 135 -8.11 17.40 -0.33
CA ILE A 135 -7.94 17.30 1.12
C ILE A 135 -7.48 18.64 1.65
N HIS A 136 -8.15 19.15 2.65
CA HIS A 136 -7.77 20.37 3.34
C HIS A 136 -6.88 20.05 4.54
N VAL A 137 -5.71 20.65 4.59
CA VAL A 137 -4.79 20.56 5.72
C VAL A 137 -5.08 21.71 6.66
N GLN A 138 -5.52 21.38 7.85
CA GLN A 138 -5.96 22.33 8.86
C GLN A 138 -5.11 22.26 10.12
N GLU A 139 -4.94 23.40 10.76
CA GLU A 139 -4.45 23.46 12.13
C GLU A 139 -5.48 22.85 13.09
N ASN A 140 -4.99 22.32 14.20
CA ASN A 140 -5.87 21.77 15.23
C ASN A 140 -5.27 22.00 16.61
N GLY A 141 -5.78 23.00 17.31
CA GLY A 141 -5.37 23.33 18.69
C GLY A 141 -4.01 24.03 18.84
N LEU A 142 -3.24 24.18 17.77
CA LEU A 142 -1.98 24.93 17.74
C LEU A 142 -1.88 25.69 16.43
N ALA A 143 -1.57 26.98 16.49
CA ALA A 143 -1.29 27.76 15.31
C ALA A 143 0.09 27.37 14.75
N LEU A 144 0.09 26.66 13.63
CA LEU A 144 1.31 26.30 12.86
C LEU A 144 1.75 27.42 11.95
N CYS A 145 0.80 28.33 11.62
CA CYS A 145 1.03 29.56 10.88
C CYS A 145 0.37 30.72 11.59
N SER A 146 1.11 31.46 12.39
CA SER A 146 0.59 32.60 13.17
C SER A 146 0.33 33.83 12.34
N ALA A 147 0.96 33.97 11.18
CA ALA A 147 0.81 35.08 10.25
C ALA A 147 1.30 34.67 8.85
N ALA A 148 0.44 34.79 7.87
CA ALA A 148 0.79 34.54 6.47
C ALA A 148 1.82 35.57 5.93
N PRO A 149 2.69 35.19 4.98
CA PRO A 149 2.80 33.85 4.39
C PRO A 149 3.63 32.87 5.22
N CYS A 150 3.18 31.60 5.28
CA CYS A 150 3.93 30.52 5.91
C CYS A 150 4.31 29.46 4.90
N SER A 151 5.56 29.02 4.95
CA SER A 151 6.06 27.95 4.07
C SER A 151 6.05 26.62 4.80
N PHE A 152 5.51 25.59 4.17
CA PHE A 152 5.49 24.23 4.68
C PHE A 152 6.20 23.29 3.71
N SER A 153 6.98 22.39 4.27
CA SER A 153 7.44 21.19 3.56
C SER A 153 6.47 20.05 3.81
N VAL A 154 6.04 19.39 2.75
CA VAL A 154 5.04 18.31 2.81
C VAL A 154 5.70 16.98 2.44
N LYS A 155 5.43 15.97 3.22
CA LYS A 155 5.89 14.60 3.00
C LYS A 155 4.74 13.63 3.22
N ILE A 156 4.46 12.81 2.22
CA ILE A 156 3.47 11.75 2.30
C ILE A 156 4.16 10.42 2.04
N SER A 157 4.06 9.49 2.97
CA SER A 157 4.72 8.18 2.89
C SER A 157 3.68 7.06 2.94
N ASP A 158 3.90 6.00 2.16
CA ASP A 158 3.14 4.75 2.32
C ASP A 158 3.73 3.97 3.50
N THR A 159 2.92 3.74 4.53
CA THR A 159 3.34 3.08 5.78
C THR A 159 3.66 1.61 5.61
N ARG A 160 3.18 0.95 4.54
CA ARG A 160 3.44 -0.46 4.25
C ARG A 160 4.81 -0.67 3.63
N SER A 161 5.19 0.19 2.70
CA SER A 161 6.47 0.10 1.97
C SER A 161 7.56 0.97 2.57
N GLY A 162 7.19 2.00 3.35
CA GLY A 162 8.12 3.01 3.86
C GLY A 162 8.63 3.96 2.76
N VAL A 163 8.01 3.95 1.58
CA VAL A 163 8.41 4.78 0.43
C VAL A 163 7.55 6.04 0.39
N ASP A 164 8.18 7.15 0.05
CA ASP A 164 7.49 8.43 -0.07
C ASP A 164 6.77 8.54 -1.43
N LEU A 165 5.56 9.11 -1.41
CA LEU A 165 4.85 9.49 -2.62
C LEU A 165 5.56 10.67 -3.28
N THR A 166 5.54 10.68 -4.61
CA THR A 166 6.10 11.81 -5.38
C THR A 166 5.13 12.98 -5.38
N GLY A 167 5.59 14.19 -5.05
CA GLY A 167 4.70 15.35 -5.07
C GLY A 167 5.37 16.67 -4.75
N SER A 168 4.54 17.68 -4.51
CA SER A 168 4.98 19.02 -4.11
C SER A 168 5.63 18.95 -2.74
N SER A 169 6.94 19.13 -2.69
CA SER A 169 7.70 19.10 -1.44
C SER A 169 7.54 20.37 -0.60
N THR A 170 7.06 21.48 -1.22
CA THR A 170 6.86 22.76 -0.53
C THR A 170 5.58 23.42 -1.00
N VAL A 171 4.90 24.10 -0.08
CA VAL A 171 3.71 24.92 -0.33
C VAL A 171 3.78 26.17 0.54
N VAL A 172 3.26 27.28 0.03
CA VAL A 172 3.13 28.53 0.78
C VAL A 172 1.65 28.75 1.04
N ALA A 173 1.30 28.97 2.30
CA ALA A 173 -0.02 29.37 2.74
C ALA A 173 -0.03 30.92 2.84
N GLU A 174 -0.91 31.57 2.06
CA GLU A 174 -1.01 33.03 1.90
C GLU A 174 -2.29 33.61 2.50
#